data_24574df9c4592ff2e5035c26fb2ded65
#
_entry.id   24574df9c4592ff2e5035c26fb2ded65
#
_cell.length_a   1.000
_cell.length_b   1.000
_cell.length_c   1.000
_cell.angle_alpha   90.00
_cell.angle_beta   90.00
_cell.angle_gamma   90.00
#
_symmetry.space_group_name_H-M   'P 1'
#
loop_
_entity.id
_entity.type
_entity.pdbx_description
1 polymer ?
#
loop_
_entity_poly.entity_id
_entity_poly.type
_entity_poly.pdbx_seq_one_letter_code
_entity_poly.pdbx_strand_id
1 'polypeptide(L)'
;VSGFMMVDRPQRTTSSPPALYGFIPRTYCAEEVAKRCADAEIADGDPLDICVFSERNITRADIVLRARVVGGIQMVDGGEADDKIIAVLDGDNIWGAVHDIADLPSIKTERLQHYFSTYKMIPGKVNNIKVDYVYGREEALQVIAAAEQDYNNHYGHLHTVARSKE
;
A
#
# COMPACT_ATOMS: atom_id res chain seq x y z
N VAL A 1 17.23 17.73 3.67
CA VAL A 1 15.77 17.54 3.74
C VAL A 1 15.19 18.75 4.45
N SER A 2 14.25 19.48 3.81
CA SER A 2 13.74 20.78 4.30
C SER A 2 12.72 20.64 5.44
N GLY A 3 12.17 19.45 5.65
CA GLY A 3 11.05 19.22 6.57
C GLY A 3 9.70 19.72 6.07
N PHE A 4 9.62 20.21 4.84
CA PHE A 4 8.37 20.61 4.21
C PHE A 4 7.85 19.50 3.30
N MET A 5 6.52 19.34 3.30
CA MET A 5 5.82 18.48 2.37
C MET A 5 5.84 19.09 0.98
N MET A 6 6.07 18.25 -0.02
CA MET A 6 5.96 18.65 -1.43
C MET A 6 4.86 17.81 -2.10
N VAL A 7 4.13 18.42 -3.03
CA VAL A 7 3.25 17.71 -3.92
C VAL A 7 4.11 17.06 -5.00
N ASP A 8 4.19 15.74 -4.98
CA ASP A 8 4.92 14.98 -5.99
C ASP A 8 4.20 15.05 -7.34
N ARG A 9 2.97 14.54 -7.36
CA ARG A 9 2.14 14.50 -8.56
C ARG A 9 0.73 14.99 -8.28
N PRO A 10 0.29 16.11 -8.90
CA PRO A 10 -1.10 16.54 -8.80
C PRO A 10 -2.02 15.48 -9.38
N GLN A 11 -3.07 15.10 -8.63
CA GLN A 11 -4.12 14.22 -9.13
C GLN A 11 -4.83 14.86 -10.34
N ARG A 12 -4.85 14.16 -11.47
CA ARG A 12 -5.45 14.64 -12.71
C ARG A 12 -6.94 14.32 -12.84
N THR A 13 -7.42 13.39 -12.04
CA THR A 13 -8.84 13.00 -12.01
C THR A 13 -9.52 13.58 -10.78
N THR A 14 -10.85 13.51 -10.72
CA THR A 14 -11.63 13.90 -9.53
C THR A 14 -11.64 12.81 -8.44
N SER A 15 -10.92 11.71 -8.65
CA SER A 15 -10.86 10.59 -7.72
C SER A 15 -10.14 10.98 -6.42
N SER A 16 -10.68 10.51 -5.30
CA SER A 16 -10.09 10.67 -3.96
C SER A 16 -10.00 9.30 -3.29
N PRO A 17 -8.88 8.96 -2.64
CA PRO A 17 -8.74 7.67 -1.98
C PRO A 17 -9.84 7.50 -0.92
N PRO A 18 -10.53 6.33 -0.89
CA PRO A 18 -11.63 6.09 0.05
C PRO A 18 -11.16 5.65 1.45
N ALA A 19 -9.87 5.72 1.73
CA ALA A 19 -9.21 5.39 2.98
C ALA A 19 -8.00 6.31 3.18
N LEU A 20 -7.39 6.30 4.36
CA LEU A 20 -6.08 6.92 4.54
C LEU A 20 -5.06 6.15 3.69
N TYR A 21 -4.26 6.87 2.93
CA TYR A 21 -3.26 6.30 2.04
C TYR A 21 -1.85 6.66 2.49
N GLY A 22 -0.96 5.71 2.51
CA GLY A 22 0.41 5.89 2.92
C GLY A 22 1.25 4.65 2.56
N PHE A 23 2.39 4.50 3.20
CA PHE A 23 3.30 3.38 2.97
C PHE A 23 3.76 2.75 4.29
N ILE A 24 4.23 1.53 4.23
CA ILE A 24 4.80 0.80 5.37
C ILE A 24 6.30 1.11 5.43
N PRO A 25 6.81 1.72 6.51
CA PRO A 25 8.23 2.01 6.65
C PRO A 25 9.09 0.74 6.62
N ARG A 26 10.30 0.83 6.04
CA ARG A 26 11.25 -0.28 5.90
C ARG A 26 10.74 -1.44 5.04
N THR A 27 9.94 -1.12 4.05
CA THR A 27 9.57 -2.01 2.96
C THR A 27 10.12 -1.46 1.65
N TYR A 28 10.30 -2.32 0.69
CA TYR A 28 10.71 -1.99 -0.68
C TYR A 28 10.16 -3.06 -1.62
N CYS A 29 9.54 -2.68 -2.70
CA CYS A 29 8.95 -3.61 -3.65
C CYS A 29 9.96 -3.88 -4.77
N ALA A 30 10.58 -5.06 -4.74
CA ALA A 30 11.57 -5.50 -5.72
C ALA A 30 11.39 -7.00 -6.06
N GLU A 31 12.47 -7.76 -6.07
CA GLU A 31 12.48 -9.13 -6.60
C GLU A 31 11.59 -10.10 -5.83
N GLU A 32 11.55 -10.01 -4.49
CA GLU A 32 10.74 -10.92 -3.67
C GLU A 32 9.26 -10.60 -3.77
N VAL A 33 8.90 -9.31 -3.86
CA VAL A 33 7.53 -8.88 -4.11
C VAL A 33 7.08 -9.29 -5.51
N ALA A 34 7.90 -9.07 -6.55
CA ALA A 34 7.58 -9.44 -7.93
C ALA A 34 7.28 -10.94 -8.09
N LYS A 35 8.01 -11.82 -7.40
CA LYS A 35 7.77 -13.28 -7.42
C LYS A 35 6.36 -13.69 -6.94
N ARG A 36 5.68 -12.82 -6.22
CA ARG A 36 4.34 -13.07 -5.71
C ARG A 36 3.22 -12.66 -6.68
N CYS A 37 3.56 -11.93 -7.72
CA CYS A 37 2.62 -11.48 -8.75
C CYS A 37 2.95 -12.15 -10.08
N ALA A 38 2.13 -13.13 -10.48
CA ALA A 38 2.39 -13.91 -11.70
C ALA A 38 2.30 -13.07 -13.00
N ASP A 39 1.57 -11.97 -12.96
CA ASP A 39 1.32 -11.09 -14.09
C ASP A 39 2.29 -9.90 -14.18
N ALA A 40 3.26 -9.83 -13.26
CA ALA A 40 4.30 -8.80 -13.26
C ALA A 40 5.69 -9.42 -13.44
N GLU A 41 6.55 -8.75 -14.19
CA GLU A 41 7.96 -9.15 -14.36
C GLU A 41 8.86 -8.53 -13.30
N ILE A 42 8.50 -7.34 -12.84
CA ILE A 42 9.21 -6.55 -11.83
C ILE A 42 8.22 -5.95 -10.82
N ALA A 43 8.72 -5.40 -9.73
CA ALA A 43 7.92 -4.54 -8.85
C ALA A 43 8.30 -3.06 -9.05
N ASP A 44 7.50 -2.15 -8.48
CA ASP A 44 7.55 -0.71 -8.79
C ASP A 44 8.77 0.04 -8.21
N GLY A 45 9.54 -0.60 -7.31
CA GLY A 45 10.71 0.02 -6.69
C GLY A 45 10.40 1.07 -5.64
N ASP A 46 9.17 1.08 -5.13
CA ASP A 46 8.71 2.00 -4.08
C ASP A 46 8.47 1.24 -2.74
N PRO A 47 8.34 1.94 -1.61
CA PRO A 47 7.85 1.34 -0.37
C PRO A 47 6.44 0.78 -0.54
N LEU A 48 6.13 -0.32 0.16
CA LEU A 48 4.84 -1.00 0.05
C LEU A 48 3.69 -0.11 0.54
N ASP A 49 2.74 0.14 -0.32
CA ASP A 49 1.56 0.98 -0.10
C ASP A 49 0.54 0.36 0.87
N ILE A 50 -0.13 1.21 1.64
CA ILE A 50 -1.15 0.81 2.60
C ILE A 50 -2.36 1.73 2.59
N CYS A 51 -3.56 1.15 2.61
CA CYS A 51 -4.84 1.80 2.82
C CYS A 51 -5.35 1.50 4.23
N VAL A 52 -5.56 2.52 5.05
CA VAL A 52 -6.01 2.34 6.44
C VAL A 52 -7.42 2.90 6.60
N PHE A 53 -8.36 2.04 7.02
CA PHE A 53 -9.70 2.48 7.40
C PHE A 53 -9.70 3.03 8.83
N SER A 54 -10.36 4.16 9.00
CA SER A 54 -10.61 4.82 10.28
C SER A 54 -12.01 5.45 10.28
N GLU A 55 -12.65 5.48 11.43
CA GLU A 55 -13.89 6.25 11.62
C GLU A 55 -13.66 7.75 11.50
N ARG A 56 -12.43 8.19 11.83
CA ARG A 56 -12.09 9.60 11.84
C ARG A 56 -11.45 10.05 10.53
N ASN A 57 -11.83 11.23 10.11
CA ASN A 57 -11.17 11.89 9.00
C ASN A 57 -9.86 12.52 9.48
N ILE A 58 -8.74 11.86 9.19
CA ILE A 58 -7.40 12.38 9.48
C ILE A 58 -6.92 13.16 8.25
N THR A 59 -6.85 14.47 8.38
CA THR A 59 -6.49 15.39 7.27
C THR A 59 -5.04 15.85 7.32
N ARG A 60 -4.25 15.36 8.29
CA ARG A 60 -2.83 15.70 8.42
C ARG A 60 -1.97 14.66 7.72
N ALA A 61 -0.94 15.14 7.09
CA ALA A 61 0.18 14.33 6.64
C ALA A 61 1.31 14.31 7.69
N ASP A 62 2.41 13.63 7.40
CA ASP A 62 3.57 13.45 8.30
C ASP A 62 3.19 12.83 9.66
N ILE A 63 2.27 11.89 9.64
CA ILE A 63 1.89 11.12 10.82
C ILE A 63 2.38 9.68 10.72
N VAL A 64 2.76 9.13 11.84
CA VAL A 64 2.97 7.69 12.02
C VAL A 64 1.80 7.16 12.81
N LEU A 65 1.16 6.12 12.31
CA LEU A 65 0.04 5.47 12.99
C LEU A 65 0.28 3.96 13.09
N ARG A 66 -0.38 3.33 14.06
CA ARG A 66 -0.43 1.88 14.16
C ARG A 66 -1.69 1.39 13.47
N ALA A 67 -1.54 0.39 12.63
CA ALA A 67 -2.65 -0.23 11.92
C ALA A 67 -2.55 -1.75 12.01
N ARG A 68 -3.70 -2.41 12.04
CA ARG A 68 -3.81 -3.86 11.93
C ARG A 68 -4.08 -4.23 10.49
N VAL A 69 -3.20 -5.01 9.91
CA VAL A 69 -3.35 -5.58 8.57
C VAL A 69 -4.54 -6.55 8.57
N VAL A 70 -5.41 -6.42 7.59
CA VAL A 70 -6.60 -7.26 7.43
C VAL A 70 -6.67 -7.93 6.05
N GLY A 71 -5.90 -7.47 5.07
CA GLY A 71 -5.83 -8.04 3.74
C GLY A 71 -5.06 -7.15 2.78
N GLY A 72 -5.30 -7.34 1.49
CA GLY A 72 -4.71 -6.51 0.44
C GLY A 72 -5.42 -6.68 -0.90
N ILE A 73 -4.92 -5.94 -1.88
CA ILE A 73 -5.35 -5.98 -3.28
C ILE A 73 -4.11 -6.23 -4.13
N GLN A 74 -4.13 -7.30 -4.93
CA GLN A 74 -3.12 -7.50 -5.94
C GLN A 74 -3.41 -6.57 -7.12
N MET A 75 -2.41 -5.80 -7.48
CA MET A 75 -2.50 -4.83 -8.57
C MET A 75 -1.22 -4.88 -9.43
N VAL A 76 -1.40 -4.70 -10.72
CA VAL A 76 -0.31 -4.50 -11.68
C VAL A 76 -0.53 -3.16 -12.35
N ASP A 77 0.49 -2.31 -12.35
CA ASP A 77 0.49 -1.01 -13.01
C ASP A 77 1.61 -0.95 -14.05
N GLY A 78 1.23 -0.92 -15.32
CA GLY A 78 2.20 -0.87 -16.43
C GLY A 78 3.11 -2.10 -16.54
N GLY A 79 2.74 -3.24 -15.96
CA GLY A 79 3.55 -4.46 -15.92
C GLY A 79 4.35 -4.64 -14.62
N GLU A 80 4.26 -3.70 -13.69
CA GLU A 80 4.93 -3.72 -12.39
C GLU A 80 3.97 -4.17 -11.29
N ALA A 81 4.43 -5.04 -10.38
CA ALA A 81 3.66 -5.42 -9.19
C ALA A 81 3.56 -4.21 -8.24
N ASP A 82 2.34 -3.82 -7.92
CA ASP A 82 2.01 -2.62 -7.15
C ASP A 82 0.87 -2.91 -6.15
N ASP A 83 1.08 -3.89 -5.27
CA ASP A 83 0.10 -4.35 -4.28
C ASP A 83 -0.27 -3.25 -3.29
N LYS A 84 -1.54 -3.25 -2.86
CA LYS A 84 -2.05 -2.32 -1.86
C LYS A 84 -2.50 -3.08 -0.61
N ILE A 85 -1.79 -2.92 0.49
CA ILE A 85 -2.17 -3.52 1.77
C ILE A 85 -3.41 -2.80 2.31
N ILE A 86 -4.32 -3.57 2.88
CA ILE A 86 -5.53 -3.06 3.55
C ILE A 86 -5.38 -3.29 5.05
N ALA A 87 -5.61 -2.23 5.81
CA ALA A 87 -5.53 -2.25 7.27
C ALA A 87 -6.66 -1.42 7.91
N VAL A 88 -6.84 -1.59 9.21
CA VAL A 88 -7.69 -0.76 10.06
C VAL A 88 -6.84 -0.05 11.11
N LEU A 89 -7.20 1.17 11.47
CA LEU A 89 -6.50 1.91 12.51
C LEU A 89 -6.58 1.12 13.83
N ASP A 90 -5.45 0.94 14.49
CA ASP A 90 -5.41 0.24 15.76
C ASP A 90 -6.15 1.04 16.84
N GLY A 91 -7.04 0.35 17.58
CA GLY A 91 -7.90 0.98 18.58
C GLY A 91 -9.06 1.81 18.01
N ASP A 92 -9.36 1.72 16.72
CA ASP A 92 -10.55 2.37 16.13
C ASP A 92 -11.84 1.75 16.69
N ASN A 93 -12.84 2.59 17.04
CA ASN A 93 -14.06 2.10 17.67
C ASN A 93 -15.00 1.37 16.71
N ILE A 94 -14.95 1.71 15.42
CA ILE A 94 -15.79 1.08 14.38
C ILE A 94 -15.08 -0.12 13.77
N TRP A 95 -13.81 0.05 13.42
CA TRP A 95 -13.04 -0.96 12.67
C TRP A 95 -12.14 -1.83 13.54
N GLY A 96 -11.97 -1.51 14.83
CA GLY A 96 -11.05 -2.22 15.72
C GLY A 96 -11.37 -3.70 15.96
N ALA A 97 -12.60 -4.15 15.66
CA ALA A 97 -13.00 -5.56 15.73
C ALA A 97 -12.70 -6.36 14.44
N VAL A 98 -12.29 -5.71 13.35
CA VAL A 98 -11.96 -6.34 12.07
C VAL A 98 -10.59 -7.00 12.16
N HIS A 99 -10.50 -8.30 11.88
CA HIS A 99 -9.27 -9.08 11.94
C HIS A 99 -8.84 -9.65 10.59
N ASP A 100 -9.76 -9.78 9.66
CA ASP A 100 -9.51 -10.22 8.28
C ASP A 100 -10.36 -9.38 7.31
N ILE A 101 -10.01 -9.43 6.03
CA ILE A 101 -10.73 -8.74 4.97
C ILE A 101 -12.20 -9.18 4.90
N ALA A 102 -12.46 -10.44 5.24
CA ALA A 102 -13.81 -11.01 5.26
C ALA A 102 -14.74 -10.37 6.32
N ASP A 103 -14.17 -9.75 7.34
CA ASP A 103 -14.92 -9.04 8.38
C ASP A 103 -15.35 -7.63 7.92
N LEU A 104 -14.75 -7.11 6.83
CA LEU A 104 -15.14 -5.81 6.28
C LEU A 104 -16.40 -5.92 5.43
N PRO A 105 -17.30 -4.93 5.47
CA PRO A 105 -18.36 -4.83 4.47
C PRO A 105 -17.77 -4.79 3.05
N SER A 106 -18.26 -5.63 2.12
CA SER A 106 -17.73 -5.76 0.75
C SER A 106 -17.61 -4.43 0.02
N ILE A 107 -18.54 -3.52 0.27
CA ILE A 107 -18.52 -2.17 -0.32
C ILE A 107 -17.21 -1.40 -0.04
N LYS A 108 -16.48 -1.72 1.04
CA LYS A 108 -15.20 -1.07 1.35
C LYS A 108 -14.11 -1.51 0.40
N THR A 109 -14.02 -2.80 0.14
CA THR A 109 -13.08 -3.38 -0.82
C THR A 109 -13.46 -3.05 -2.26
N GLU A 110 -14.74 -3.10 -2.61
CA GLU A 110 -15.26 -2.70 -3.93
C GLU A 110 -14.91 -1.25 -4.27
N ARG A 111 -15.02 -0.33 -3.30
CA ARG A 111 -14.64 1.08 -3.49
C ARG A 111 -13.14 1.26 -3.68
N LEU A 112 -12.31 0.50 -2.98
CA LEU A 112 -10.85 0.51 -3.19
C LEU A 112 -10.49 -0.04 -4.58
N GLN A 113 -11.07 -1.17 -4.97
CA GLN A 113 -10.86 -1.76 -6.29
C GLN A 113 -11.29 -0.78 -7.41
N HIS A 114 -12.46 -0.15 -7.27
CA HIS A 114 -12.91 0.87 -8.21
C HIS A 114 -11.96 2.07 -8.26
N TYR A 115 -11.54 2.57 -7.09
CA TYR A 115 -10.60 3.68 -7.02
C TYR A 115 -9.30 3.35 -7.77
N PHE A 116 -8.65 2.26 -7.44
CA PHE A 116 -7.38 1.88 -8.06
C PHE A 116 -7.52 1.52 -9.54
N SER A 117 -8.65 0.98 -9.96
CA SER A 117 -8.92 0.72 -11.38
C SER A 117 -9.08 2.00 -12.22
N THR A 118 -9.46 3.12 -11.60
CA THR A 118 -9.93 4.31 -12.32
C THR A 118 -9.15 5.59 -12.03
N TYR A 119 -8.37 5.66 -10.94
CA TYR A 119 -7.76 6.93 -10.49
C TYR A 119 -6.75 7.54 -11.48
N LYS A 120 -6.14 6.73 -12.35
CA LYS A 120 -5.26 7.17 -13.45
C LYS A 120 -5.97 7.25 -14.81
N MET A 121 -7.28 6.95 -14.85
CA MET A 121 -8.04 6.91 -16.11
C MET A 121 -8.29 8.33 -16.63
N ILE A 122 -7.65 8.67 -17.75
CA ILE A 122 -7.79 9.97 -18.42
C ILE A 122 -8.41 9.74 -19.78
N PRO A 123 -9.42 10.51 -20.19
CA PRO A 123 -10.02 10.39 -21.52
C PRO A 123 -8.96 10.42 -22.65
N GLY A 124 -9.03 9.46 -23.55
CA GLY A 124 -8.11 9.33 -24.68
C GLY A 124 -6.73 8.72 -24.36
N LYS A 125 -6.49 8.25 -23.13
CA LYS A 125 -5.28 7.51 -22.77
C LYS A 125 -5.60 6.07 -22.40
N VAL A 126 -4.66 5.17 -22.68
CA VAL A 126 -4.74 3.79 -22.24
C VAL A 126 -4.56 3.72 -20.73
N ASN A 127 -5.41 2.96 -20.06
CA ASN A 127 -5.24 2.60 -18.66
C ASN A 127 -4.53 1.25 -18.59
N ASN A 128 -3.33 1.22 -18.05
CA ASN A 128 -2.50 0.02 -17.92
C ASN A 128 -2.60 -0.64 -16.53
N ILE A 129 -3.57 -0.20 -15.71
CA ILE A 129 -3.79 -0.77 -14.39
C ILE A 129 -4.69 -2.00 -14.50
N LYS A 130 -4.23 -3.09 -13.90
CA LYS A 130 -5.01 -4.31 -13.67
C LYS A 130 -5.14 -4.49 -12.15
N VAL A 131 -6.36 -4.41 -11.65
CA VAL A 131 -6.69 -4.83 -10.29
C VAL A 131 -7.15 -6.27 -10.35
N ASP A 132 -6.39 -7.18 -9.77
CA ASP A 132 -6.58 -8.62 -9.97
C ASP A 132 -7.59 -9.18 -8.98
N TYR A 133 -7.19 -9.30 -7.72
CA TYR A 133 -8.09 -9.83 -6.68
C TYR A 133 -7.77 -9.22 -5.31
N VAL A 134 -8.73 -9.40 -4.41
CA VAL A 134 -8.59 -9.05 -2.98
C VAL A 134 -8.20 -10.31 -2.23
N TYR A 135 -7.20 -10.22 -1.36
CA TYR A 135 -6.70 -11.32 -0.56
C TYR A 135 -6.78 -11.03 0.94
N GLY A 136 -6.82 -12.10 1.73
CA GLY A 136 -6.94 -12.05 3.18
C GLY A 136 -5.66 -11.66 3.90
N ARG A 137 -5.77 -11.59 5.22
CA ARG A 137 -4.69 -11.16 6.11
C ARG A 137 -3.43 -12.00 5.99
N GLU A 138 -3.56 -13.32 5.85
CA GLU A 138 -2.41 -14.22 5.79
C GLU A 138 -1.52 -13.91 4.58
N GLU A 139 -2.11 -13.75 3.42
CA GLU A 139 -1.39 -13.40 2.20
C GLU A 139 -0.80 -11.99 2.29
N ALA A 140 -1.52 -11.02 2.85
CA ALA A 140 -1.01 -9.68 3.08
C ALA A 140 0.26 -9.66 3.94
N LEU A 141 0.30 -10.47 4.99
CA LEU A 141 1.51 -10.60 5.83
C LEU A 141 2.68 -11.22 5.07
N GLN A 142 2.43 -12.12 4.12
CA GLN A 142 3.48 -12.68 3.27
C GLN A 142 4.01 -11.65 2.26
N VAL A 143 3.15 -10.79 1.71
CA VAL A 143 3.57 -9.69 0.82
C VAL A 143 4.44 -8.69 1.61
N ILE A 144 4.03 -8.33 2.84
CA ILE A 144 4.82 -7.47 3.71
C ILE A 144 6.19 -8.09 4.01
N ALA A 145 6.23 -9.38 4.35
CA ALA A 145 7.49 -10.08 4.63
C ALA A 145 8.43 -10.09 3.40
N ALA A 146 7.89 -10.26 2.19
CA ALA A 146 8.65 -10.15 0.95
C ALA A 146 9.22 -8.73 0.76
N ALA A 147 8.43 -7.70 0.98
CA ALA A 147 8.85 -6.31 0.87
C ALA A 147 9.88 -5.90 1.95
N GLU A 148 9.78 -6.47 3.17
CA GLU A 148 10.81 -6.31 4.21
C GLU A 148 12.11 -7.01 3.82
N GLN A 149 12.04 -8.18 3.20
CA GLN A 149 13.20 -8.89 2.69
C GLN A 149 13.90 -8.11 1.58
N ASP A 150 13.16 -7.59 0.61
CA ASP A 150 13.70 -6.73 -0.43
C ASP A 150 14.36 -5.49 0.16
N TYR A 151 13.72 -4.83 1.13
CA TYR A 151 14.30 -3.69 1.83
C TYR A 151 15.63 -4.06 2.50
N ASN A 152 15.71 -5.18 3.19
CA ASN A 152 16.93 -5.63 3.85
C ASN A 152 18.03 -5.98 2.84
N ASN A 153 17.68 -6.58 1.71
CA ASN A 153 18.62 -6.92 0.64
C ASN A 153 19.23 -5.65 0.02
N HIS A 154 18.42 -4.63 -0.23
CA HIS A 154 18.84 -3.41 -0.91
C HIS A 154 19.43 -2.36 0.05
N TYR A 155 18.88 -2.21 1.26
CA TYR A 155 19.18 -1.10 2.18
C TYR A 155 19.65 -1.54 3.57
N GLY A 156 19.68 -2.83 3.88
CA GLY A 156 20.07 -3.34 5.21
C GLY A 156 21.46 -2.90 5.65
N HIS A 157 22.38 -2.70 4.72
CA HIS A 157 23.75 -2.21 4.99
C HIS A 157 23.77 -0.80 5.61
N LEU A 158 22.77 0.03 5.36
CA LEU A 158 22.69 1.39 5.91
C LEU A 158 22.48 1.39 7.43
N HIS A 159 21.83 0.35 7.98
CA HIS A 159 21.61 0.22 9.42
C HIS A 159 22.88 -0.19 10.18
N THR A 160 23.80 -0.89 9.52
CA THR A 160 25.08 -1.30 10.12
C THR A 160 26.00 -0.10 10.30
N VAL A 161 25.99 0.83 9.35
CA VAL A 161 26.80 2.06 9.40
C VAL A 161 26.33 3.01 10.51
N ALA A 162 25.04 3.07 10.80
CA ALA A 162 24.49 3.94 11.85
C ALA A 162 24.88 3.45 13.27
N ARG A 163 24.92 2.11 13.48
CA ARG A 163 25.31 1.51 14.78
C ARG A 163 26.80 1.56 15.08
N SER A 164 27.65 1.77 14.10
CA SER A 164 29.11 1.85 14.29
C SER A 164 29.61 3.26 14.64
N LYS A 165 28.71 4.24 14.79
CA LYS A 165 29.02 5.64 15.13
C LYS A 165 28.53 6.04 16.52
N GLU A 166 27.98 5.11 17.31
CA GLU A 166 27.70 5.24 18.74
C GLU A 166 28.80 4.54 19.55
#